data_0a5817b28a8ddbe30a7726b2d0246d1a
#
_entry.id   0a5817b28a8ddbe30a7726b2d0246d1a
#
_cell.length_a   1.000
_cell.length_b   1.000
_cell.length_c   1.000
_cell.angle_alpha   90.00
_cell.angle_beta   90.00
_cell.angle_gamma   90.00
#
_symmetry.space_group_name_H-M   'P 1'
#
loop_
_entity.id
_entity.type
_entity.pdbx_description
1 polymer ?
#
loop_
_entity_poly.entity_id
_entity_poly.type
_entity_poly.pdbx_seq_one_letter_code
_entity_poly.pdbx_strand_id
1 'polypeptide(L)'
;RGGLMIKLVYCITKKSGLSDEEFFHYWRNIHGPIGARIPGVRRLVQSHTIRQAGQLQRADYDGMAELWFDDMAALVAAQQTVEWQNSSADEANFIEPGRVAFFITQEHEISQVK
;
A
#
# COMPACT_ATOMS: atom_id res chain seq x y z
N ARG A 1 -3.38 16.64 19.16
CA ARG A 1 -3.80 16.71 17.77
C ARG A 1 -5.30 16.58 17.66
N GLY A 2 -5.95 17.52 17.00
CA GLY A 2 -7.39 17.61 17.01
C GLY A 2 -8.12 16.99 15.82
N GLY A 3 -7.41 16.50 14.78
CA GLY A 3 -8.04 16.00 13.59
C GLY A 3 -7.82 14.50 13.38
N LEU A 4 -8.65 13.93 12.52
CA LEU A 4 -8.45 12.56 12.08
C LEU A 4 -7.31 12.52 11.08
N MET A 5 -6.50 11.48 11.18
CA MET A 5 -5.49 11.20 10.17
C MET A 5 -6.18 10.81 8.86
N ILE A 6 -5.54 11.05 7.77
CA ILE A 6 -5.97 10.50 6.50
C ILE A 6 -5.19 9.23 6.20
N LYS A 7 -5.79 8.39 5.39
CA LYS A 7 -5.17 7.12 4.99
C LYS A 7 -5.22 7.00 3.48
N LEU A 8 -4.05 6.78 2.89
CA LEU A 8 -3.91 6.45 1.49
C LEU A 8 -4.06 4.95 1.34
N VAL A 9 -4.95 4.51 0.46
CA VAL A 9 -5.14 3.09 0.16
C VAL A 9 -4.68 2.84 -1.26
N TYR A 10 -3.85 1.81 -1.42
CA TYR A 10 -3.29 1.45 -2.72
C TYR A 10 -3.45 -0.06 -2.92
N CYS A 11 -4.41 -0.43 -3.75
CA CYS A 11 -4.66 -1.83 -4.10
C CYS A 11 -3.81 -2.17 -5.32
N ILE A 12 -3.11 -3.29 -5.26
CA ILE A 12 -2.12 -3.64 -6.30
C ILE A 12 -2.30 -5.05 -6.81
N THR A 13 -1.80 -5.25 -8.03
CA THR A 13 -1.81 -6.54 -8.72
C THR A 13 -0.39 -6.93 -9.07
N LYS A 14 -0.10 -8.20 -8.95
CA LYS A 14 1.21 -8.79 -9.24
C LYS A 14 1.59 -8.57 -10.70
N LYS A 15 2.84 -8.17 -10.92
CA LYS A 15 3.40 -8.06 -12.26
C LYS A 15 3.43 -9.42 -12.95
N SER A 16 3.11 -9.44 -14.25
CA SER A 16 3.20 -10.64 -15.06
C SER A 16 4.62 -11.21 -15.02
N GLY A 17 4.71 -12.52 -14.92
CA GLY A 17 5.99 -13.22 -14.90
C GLY A 17 6.54 -13.49 -13.52
N LEU A 18 6.03 -12.84 -12.49
CA LEU A 18 6.43 -13.14 -11.10
C LEU A 18 5.54 -14.24 -10.53
N SER A 19 6.13 -15.13 -9.75
CA SER A 19 5.34 -16.03 -8.92
C SER A 19 4.73 -15.25 -7.76
N ASP A 20 3.70 -15.82 -7.11
CA ASP A 20 3.13 -15.21 -5.91
C ASP A 20 4.20 -15.04 -4.83
N GLU A 21 5.05 -16.07 -4.65
CA GLU A 21 6.11 -16.01 -3.65
C GLU A 21 7.10 -14.87 -3.93
N GLU A 22 7.53 -14.73 -5.19
CA GLU A 22 8.44 -13.66 -5.59
C GLU A 22 7.81 -12.29 -5.37
N PHE A 23 6.54 -12.15 -5.73
CA PHE A 23 5.81 -10.89 -5.59
C PHE A 23 5.68 -10.47 -4.12
N PHE A 24 5.19 -11.38 -3.26
CA PHE A 24 5.00 -11.04 -1.85
C PHE A 24 6.32 -10.80 -1.13
N HIS A 25 7.37 -11.57 -1.48
CA HIS A 25 8.70 -11.35 -0.91
C HIS A 25 9.24 -9.97 -1.26
N TYR A 26 9.17 -9.60 -2.54
CA TYR A 26 9.64 -8.30 -3.01
C TYR A 26 8.89 -7.17 -2.33
N TRP A 27 7.57 -7.26 -2.34
CA TRP A 27 6.72 -6.23 -1.77
C TRP A 27 7.05 -5.97 -0.30
N ARG A 28 7.15 -7.04 0.47
CA ARG A 28 7.38 -6.92 1.90
C ARG A 28 8.81 -6.52 2.24
N ASN A 29 9.79 -7.15 1.62
CA ASN A 29 11.18 -7.07 2.09
C ASN A 29 12.02 -6.05 1.32
N ILE A 30 11.63 -5.68 0.12
CA ILE A 30 12.38 -4.73 -0.71
C ILE A 30 11.61 -3.43 -0.86
N HIS A 31 10.38 -3.49 -1.35
CA HIS A 31 9.57 -2.28 -1.54
C HIS A 31 9.12 -1.65 -0.22
N GLY A 32 8.73 -2.49 0.75
CA GLY A 32 8.26 -2.00 2.06
C GLY A 32 9.22 -1.01 2.71
N PRO A 33 10.49 -1.37 2.85
CA PRO A 33 11.48 -0.44 3.42
C PRO A 33 11.64 0.86 2.63
N ILE A 34 11.49 0.81 1.30
CA ILE A 34 11.56 2.02 0.47
C ILE A 34 10.38 2.94 0.79
N GLY A 35 9.18 2.40 0.85
CA GLY A 35 7.99 3.17 1.19
C GLY A 35 8.03 3.72 2.62
N ALA A 36 8.62 2.97 3.53
CA ALA A 36 8.74 3.40 4.93
C ALA A 36 9.61 4.63 5.12
N ARG A 37 10.43 4.98 4.13
CA ARG A 37 11.29 6.17 4.18
C ARG A 37 10.58 7.45 3.75
N ILE A 38 9.36 7.35 3.23
CA ILE A 38 8.62 8.53 2.79
C ILE A 38 8.35 9.43 3.99
N PRO A 39 8.79 10.71 3.94
CA PRO A 39 8.55 11.64 5.06
C PRO A 39 7.06 11.84 5.31
N GLY A 40 6.69 11.88 6.57
CA GLY A 40 5.32 12.12 6.99
C GLY A 40 4.45 10.86 7.11
N VAL A 41 4.92 9.73 6.67
CA VAL A 41 4.21 8.45 6.87
C VAL A 41 4.26 8.09 8.35
N ARG A 42 3.09 8.03 8.99
CA ARG A 42 2.98 7.68 10.41
C ARG A 42 2.85 6.20 10.64
N ARG A 43 2.29 5.50 9.66
CA ARG A 43 2.09 4.07 9.71
C ARG A 43 2.01 3.54 8.28
N LEU A 44 2.61 2.39 8.04
CA LEU A 44 2.56 1.72 6.74
C LEU A 44 2.23 0.26 6.97
N VAL A 45 1.16 -0.20 6.35
CA VAL A 45 0.69 -1.58 6.47
C VAL A 45 0.49 -2.16 5.09
N GLN A 46 0.99 -3.36 4.88
CA GLN A 46 0.69 -4.15 3.70
C GLN A 46 -0.26 -5.28 4.12
N SER A 47 -1.32 -5.47 3.35
CA SER A 47 -2.23 -6.60 3.53
C SER A 47 -2.10 -7.49 2.31
N HIS A 48 -1.54 -8.68 2.50
CA HIS A 48 -1.32 -9.66 1.44
C HIS A 48 -2.51 -10.60 1.40
N THR A 49 -3.05 -10.87 0.20
CA THR A 49 -4.16 -11.82 0.09
C THR A 49 -3.67 -13.22 0.48
N ILE A 50 -4.58 -13.96 1.09
CA ILE A 50 -4.29 -15.35 1.48
C ILE A 50 -4.63 -16.26 0.32
N ARG A 51 -3.66 -17.10 -0.07
CA ARG A 51 -3.84 -18.11 -1.11
C ARG A 51 -4.10 -19.45 -0.42
N GLN A 52 -5.32 -19.95 -0.50
CA GLN A 52 -5.71 -21.20 0.12
C GLN A 52 -6.26 -22.17 -0.90
N ALA A 53 -5.98 -23.45 -0.70
CA ALA A 53 -6.60 -24.52 -1.47
C ALA A 53 -8.11 -24.49 -1.26
N GLY A 54 -8.88 -24.70 -2.32
CA GLY A 54 -10.33 -24.66 -2.26
C GLY A 54 -10.95 -23.28 -2.38
N GLN A 55 -10.13 -22.26 -2.54
CA GLN A 55 -10.63 -20.92 -2.78
C GLN A 55 -11.32 -20.88 -4.13
N LEU A 56 -12.59 -20.48 -4.16
CA LEU A 56 -13.39 -20.53 -5.37
C LEU A 56 -13.03 -19.41 -6.35
N GLN A 57 -12.55 -18.29 -5.86
CA GLN A 57 -12.39 -17.10 -6.66
C GLN A 57 -11.22 -16.27 -6.14
N ARG A 58 -10.39 -15.77 -7.06
CA ARG A 58 -9.32 -14.85 -6.70
C ARG A 58 -9.91 -13.46 -6.50
N ALA A 59 -9.33 -12.72 -5.58
CA ALA A 59 -9.66 -11.31 -5.42
C ALA A 59 -9.20 -10.54 -6.67
N ASP A 60 -9.84 -9.39 -6.92
CA ASP A 60 -9.48 -8.53 -8.04
C ASP A 60 -8.07 -7.97 -7.90
N TYR A 61 -7.58 -7.86 -6.67
CA TYR A 61 -6.24 -7.37 -6.36
C TYR A 61 -5.48 -8.41 -5.55
N ASP A 62 -4.17 -8.34 -5.62
CA ASP A 62 -3.32 -9.28 -4.87
C ASP A 62 -3.02 -8.78 -3.47
N GLY A 63 -3.29 -7.53 -3.20
CA GLY A 63 -3.15 -6.98 -1.86
C GLY A 63 -3.33 -5.47 -1.84
N MET A 64 -3.11 -4.91 -0.66
CA MET A 64 -3.39 -3.51 -0.40
C MET A 64 -2.31 -2.94 0.51
N ALA A 65 -1.83 -1.75 0.19
CA ALA A 65 -0.99 -0.97 1.07
C ALA A 65 -1.80 0.17 1.67
N GLU A 66 -1.56 0.47 2.93
CA GLU A 66 -2.20 1.57 3.63
C GLU A 66 -1.14 2.44 4.27
N LEU A 67 -1.22 3.74 4.01
CA LEU A 67 -0.26 4.71 4.53
C LEU A 67 -1.02 5.82 5.24
N TRP A 68 -0.71 6.05 6.50
CA TRP A 68 -1.37 7.09 7.30
C TRP A 68 -0.50 8.35 7.35
N PHE A 69 -1.16 9.50 7.16
CA PHE A 69 -0.56 10.83 7.25
C PHE A 69 -1.40 11.68 8.21
N ASP A 70 -0.77 12.67 8.83
CA ASP A 70 -1.48 13.55 9.78
C ASP A 70 -2.69 14.24 9.12
N ASP A 71 -2.52 14.70 7.88
CA ASP A 71 -3.55 15.44 7.15
C ASP A 71 -3.18 15.48 5.66
N MET A 72 -4.03 16.13 4.87
CA MET A 72 -3.80 16.26 3.43
C MET A 72 -2.53 17.04 3.12
N ALA A 73 -2.21 18.05 3.91
CA ALA A 73 -1.00 18.84 3.68
C ALA A 73 0.25 17.97 3.83
N ALA A 74 0.26 17.07 4.81
CA ALA A 74 1.37 16.14 5.00
C ALA A 74 1.51 15.18 3.81
N LEU A 75 0.39 14.69 3.28
CA LEU A 75 0.42 13.83 2.08
C LEU A 75 0.96 14.59 0.87
N VAL A 76 0.44 15.80 0.62
CA VAL A 76 0.89 16.60 -0.52
C VAL A 76 2.39 16.89 -0.41
N ALA A 77 2.88 17.23 0.79
CA ALA A 77 4.30 17.45 1.01
C ALA A 77 5.11 16.19 0.74
N ALA A 78 4.63 15.04 1.19
CA ALA A 78 5.31 13.75 0.96
C ALA A 78 5.45 13.46 -0.54
N GLN A 79 4.43 13.76 -1.32
CA GLN A 79 4.44 13.51 -2.77
C GLN A 79 5.48 14.33 -3.52
N GLN A 80 6.03 15.37 -2.92
CA GLN A 80 7.07 16.20 -3.52
C GLN A 80 8.48 15.74 -3.21
N THR A 81 8.64 14.67 -2.43
CA THR A 81 9.94 14.20 -1.97
C THR A 81 10.57 13.20 -2.93
N VAL A 82 11.90 13.09 -2.88
CA VAL A 82 12.61 12.08 -3.65
C VAL A 82 12.27 10.68 -3.15
N GLU A 83 12.00 10.53 -1.86
CA GLU A 83 11.60 9.23 -1.29
C GLU A 83 10.28 8.74 -1.88
N TRP A 84 9.31 9.63 -2.07
CA TRP A 84 8.07 9.28 -2.76
C TRP A 84 8.35 8.83 -4.20
N GLN A 85 9.20 9.58 -4.91
CA GLN A 85 9.57 9.24 -6.29
C GLN A 85 10.28 7.89 -6.37
N ASN A 86 11.17 7.61 -5.43
CA ASN A 86 11.86 6.32 -5.38
C ASN A 86 10.87 5.17 -5.17
N SER A 87 9.91 5.35 -4.28
CA SER A 87 8.87 4.35 -4.03
C SER A 87 8.01 4.13 -5.27
N SER A 88 7.59 5.20 -5.93
CA SER A 88 6.79 5.10 -7.17
C SER A 88 7.57 4.41 -8.29
N ALA A 89 8.83 4.74 -8.46
CA ALA A 89 9.66 4.15 -9.50
C ALA A 89 9.87 2.64 -9.26
N ASP A 90 9.99 2.24 -8.01
CA ASP A 90 10.20 0.84 -7.66
C ASP A 90 9.00 -0.04 -7.99
N GLU A 91 7.81 0.53 -8.13
CA GLU A 91 6.59 -0.22 -8.45
C GLU A 91 6.71 -1.01 -9.76
N ALA A 92 7.45 -0.50 -10.72
CA ALA A 92 7.65 -1.17 -12.00
C ALA A 92 8.31 -2.54 -11.86
N ASN A 93 8.97 -2.79 -10.75
CA ASN A 93 9.67 -4.06 -10.50
C ASN A 93 8.74 -5.18 -10.05
N PHE A 94 7.53 -4.86 -9.55
CA PHE A 94 6.68 -5.91 -8.99
C PHE A 94 5.18 -5.73 -9.21
N ILE A 95 4.72 -4.56 -9.64
CA ILE A 95 3.28 -4.25 -9.83
C ILE A 95 2.94 -4.23 -11.30
N GLU A 96 1.75 -4.73 -11.63
CA GLU A 96 1.17 -4.62 -12.96
C GLU A 96 0.56 -3.22 -13.12
N PRO A 97 1.15 -2.33 -13.94
CA PRO A 97 0.61 -0.98 -14.12
C PRO A 97 -0.76 -1.06 -14.79
N GLY A 98 -1.67 -0.22 -14.42
CA GLY A 98 -3.01 -0.22 -14.96
C GLY A 98 -3.97 -1.16 -14.25
N ARG A 99 -3.48 -1.98 -13.33
CA ARG A 99 -4.33 -2.85 -12.51
C ARG A 99 -4.14 -2.51 -11.03
N VAL A 100 -4.35 -1.25 -10.72
CA VAL A 100 -4.22 -0.71 -9.37
C VAL A 100 -5.43 0.15 -9.06
N ALA A 101 -5.69 0.35 -7.78
CA ALA A 101 -6.69 1.30 -7.31
C ALA A 101 -6.02 2.16 -6.23
N PHE A 102 -6.28 3.45 -6.28
CA PHE A 102 -5.64 4.42 -5.41
C PHE A 102 -6.70 5.40 -4.93
N PHE A 103 -6.84 5.54 -3.63
CA PHE A 103 -7.80 6.49 -3.08
C PHE A 103 -7.41 6.90 -1.66
N ILE A 104 -7.96 8.04 -1.24
CA ILE A 104 -7.66 8.64 0.05
C ILE A 104 -8.90 8.56 0.91
N THR A 105 -8.73 8.14 2.17
CA THR A 105 -9.83 7.87 3.09
C THR A 105 -9.60 8.50 4.44
N GLN A 106 -10.67 8.61 5.21
CA GLN A 106 -10.61 8.79 6.64
C GLN A 106 -11.30 7.58 7.28
N GLU A 107 -10.73 7.10 8.36
CA GLU A 107 -11.32 5.99 9.09
C GLU A 107 -12.40 6.47 10.02
N HIS A 108 -13.50 5.73 10.08
CA HIS A 108 -14.58 5.95 11.03
C HIS A 108 -14.78 4.63 11.77
N GLU A 109 -14.28 4.57 12.98
CA GLU A 109 -14.38 3.34 13.77
C GLU A 109 -15.83 3.17 14.24
N ILE A 110 -16.44 2.04 13.89
CA ILE A 110 -17.83 1.75 14.24
C ILE A 110 -17.89 0.90 15.51
N SER A 111 -16.98 -0.06 15.62
CA SER A 111 -16.90 -0.88 16.83
C SER A 111 -15.49 -1.43 16.98
N GLN A 112 -15.14 -1.75 18.21
CA GLN A 112 -13.85 -2.38 18.52
C GLN A 112 -14.07 -3.37 19.65
N VAL A 113 -13.63 -4.59 19.42
CA VAL A 113 -13.69 -5.66 20.41
C VAL A 113 -12.32 -5.77 21.07
N LYS A 114 -12.32 -5.76 22.42
CA LYS A 114 -11.06 -5.83 23.18
C LYS A 114 -10.69 -7.27 23.52
#